data_bdb70258289dc998e3634d446e6f066f
#
_entry.id   bdb70258289dc998e3634d446e6f066f
#
_cell.length_a   1.000
_cell.length_b   1.000
_cell.length_c   1.000
_cell.angle_alpha   90.00
_cell.angle_beta   90.00
_cell.angle_gamma   90.00
#
_symmetry.space_group_name_H-M   'P 1'
#
loop_
_entity.id
_entity.type
_entity.pdbx_description
1 polymer ?
#
loop_
_entity_poly.entity_id
_entity_poly.type
_entity_poly.pdbx_seq_one_letter_code
_entity_poly.pdbx_strand_id
1 'polypeptide(L)'
;DDRDKKMEATATFSLKKQVVSSINVSIKDQNFRLNFNSLSEVDSIEVNGNTFNERYFTNYNRGALLPEIVMVSDKNDQMGVSLYRYFINEELLNQIVQYLKRYSNSNTKDRTIAAGIRPELFGSHKEVLKHLTNTTAFPEGMRKNLNKASVDDENIKKINDLIVLASIPTIMSFVCGQITSEFTGVRYSKPLRLNAE
;
A
#
# COMPACT_ATOMS: atom_id res chain seq x y z
N ASP A 1 -22.79 14.88 -4.29
CA ASP A 1 -21.84 14.92 -3.18
C ASP A 1 -21.29 13.51 -2.97
N ASP A 2 -20.10 13.25 -3.50
CA ASP A 2 -19.52 11.88 -3.60
C ASP A 2 -18.67 11.53 -2.35
N ARG A 3 -18.85 12.32 -1.26
CA ARG A 3 -18.05 12.22 -0.03
C ARG A 3 -18.48 11.11 0.93
N ASP A 4 -19.63 10.48 0.69
CA ASP A 4 -20.21 9.45 1.59
C ASP A 4 -20.12 8.02 1.04
N LYS A 5 -19.36 7.75 -0.02
CA LYS A 5 -19.12 6.36 -0.41
C LYS A 5 -18.18 5.72 0.60
N LYS A 6 -18.75 5.07 1.61
CA LYS A 6 -18.04 4.20 2.54
C LYS A 6 -17.18 3.23 1.71
N MET A 7 -15.89 3.28 1.94
CA MET A 7 -14.97 2.29 1.36
C MET A 7 -15.16 0.99 2.13
N GLU A 8 -15.71 -0.03 1.47
CA GLU A 8 -15.79 -1.36 2.05
C GLU A 8 -14.47 -2.08 1.81
N ALA A 9 -13.84 -2.50 2.88
CA ALA A 9 -12.66 -3.33 2.85
C ALA A 9 -12.87 -4.54 3.75
N THR A 10 -12.42 -5.71 3.29
CA THR A 10 -12.38 -6.92 4.10
C THR A 10 -10.94 -7.23 4.44
N ALA A 11 -10.64 -7.36 5.73
CA ALA A 11 -9.32 -7.76 6.20
C ALA A 11 -9.42 -9.07 6.98
N THR A 12 -8.60 -10.06 6.59
CA THR A 12 -8.50 -11.36 7.25
C THR A 12 -7.12 -11.52 7.85
N PHE A 13 -7.08 -11.75 9.17
CA PHE A 13 -5.85 -11.98 9.92
C PHE A 13 -5.72 -13.47 10.23
N SER A 14 -4.65 -14.10 9.79
CA SER A 14 -4.34 -15.48 10.15
C SER A 14 -3.32 -15.49 11.27
N LEU A 15 -3.59 -16.31 12.29
CA LEU A 15 -2.73 -16.45 13.46
C LEU A 15 -2.05 -17.81 13.47
N LYS A 16 -0.76 -17.84 13.81
CA LYS A 16 -0.01 -19.05 14.08
C LYS A 16 0.72 -18.89 15.42
N LYS A 17 0.43 -19.76 16.39
CA LYS A 17 0.98 -19.66 17.76
C LYS A 17 0.78 -18.27 18.39
N GLN A 18 -0.43 -17.71 18.25
CA GLN A 18 -0.81 -16.39 18.78
C GLN A 18 -0.09 -15.18 18.14
N VAL A 19 0.60 -15.39 17.05
CA VAL A 19 1.25 -14.32 16.26
C VAL A 19 0.59 -14.24 14.90
N VAL A 20 0.42 -13.03 14.38
CA VAL A 20 -0.09 -12.82 13.02
C VAL A 20 0.90 -13.41 12.04
N SER A 21 0.46 -14.38 11.25
CA SER A 21 1.25 -15.05 10.22
C SER A 21 0.95 -14.51 8.82
N SER A 22 -0.26 -14.02 8.60
CA SER A 22 -0.61 -13.33 7.35
C SER A 22 -1.80 -12.39 7.53
N ILE A 23 -1.85 -11.38 6.69
CA ILE A 23 -2.97 -10.46 6.54
C ILE A 23 -3.35 -10.43 5.08
N ASN A 24 -4.63 -10.66 4.79
CA ASN A 24 -5.19 -10.51 3.45
C ASN A 24 -6.22 -9.39 3.50
N VAL A 25 -6.08 -8.40 2.63
CA VAL A 25 -7.00 -7.25 2.52
C VAL A 25 -7.57 -7.22 1.11
N SER A 26 -8.88 -7.15 1.03
CA SER A 26 -9.61 -6.98 -0.23
C SER A 26 -10.37 -5.67 -0.22
N ILE A 27 -10.21 -4.88 -1.26
CA ILE A 27 -10.90 -3.60 -1.46
C ILE A 27 -11.45 -3.60 -2.88
N LYS A 28 -12.76 -3.76 -3.03
CA LYS A 28 -13.44 -3.91 -4.34
C LYS A 28 -12.84 -5.08 -5.14
N ASP A 29 -12.27 -4.80 -6.31
CA ASP A 29 -11.65 -5.78 -7.21
C ASP A 29 -10.14 -5.92 -7.02
N GLN A 30 -9.60 -5.33 -5.97
CA GLN A 30 -8.17 -5.39 -5.63
C GLN A 30 -7.95 -6.12 -4.32
N ASN A 31 -6.84 -6.81 -4.24
CA ASN A 31 -6.41 -7.47 -3.02
C ASN A 31 -4.89 -7.36 -2.83
N PHE A 32 -4.47 -7.41 -1.58
CA PHE A 32 -3.08 -7.67 -1.27
C PHE A 32 -2.96 -8.60 -0.07
N ARG A 33 -1.86 -9.32 -0.01
CA ARG A 33 -1.52 -10.22 1.08
C ARG A 33 -0.12 -9.93 1.60
N LEU A 34 -0.01 -9.82 2.91
CA LEU A 34 1.25 -9.75 3.63
C LEU A 34 1.44 -11.06 4.39
N ASN A 35 2.58 -11.72 4.21
CA ASN A 35 2.98 -12.84 5.04
C ASN A 35 4.11 -12.41 5.97
N PHE A 36 4.15 -12.99 7.18
CA PHE A 36 5.12 -12.66 8.19
C PHE A 36 5.89 -13.90 8.61
N ASN A 37 7.19 -13.74 8.83
CA ASN A 37 8.04 -14.78 9.39
C ASN A 37 7.81 -14.94 10.92
N SER A 38 8.53 -15.86 11.54
CA SER A 38 8.43 -16.12 12.97
C SER A 38 8.89 -14.96 13.86
N LEU A 39 9.60 -13.98 13.30
CA LEU A 39 10.04 -12.76 13.98
C LEU A 39 9.07 -11.58 13.75
N SER A 40 7.90 -11.85 13.14
CA SER A 40 6.90 -10.84 12.76
C SER A 40 7.44 -9.80 11.77
N GLU A 41 8.43 -10.14 10.97
CA GLU A 41 8.91 -9.33 9.85
C GLU A 41 8.12 -9.69 8.59
N VAL A 42 7.96 -8.74 7.68
CA VAL A 42 7.35 -9.01 6.37
C VAL A 42 8.24 -9.98 5.61
N ASP A 43 7.67 -11.10 5.19
CA ASP A 43 8.38 -12.21 4.52
C ASP A 43 8.07 -12.25 3.02
N SER A 44 6.82 -11.97 2.67
CA SER A 44 6.41 -11.85 1.28
C SER A 44 5.17 -10.96 1.12
N ILE A 45 5.04 -10.39 -0.06
CA ILE A 45 3.95 -9.49 -0.43
C ILE A 45 3.38 -9.93 -1.75
N GLU A 46 2.07 -10.08 -1.79
CA GLU A 46 1.33 -10.33 -3.02
C GLU A 46 0.32 -9.18 -3.23
N VAL A 47 0.21 -8.68 -4.46
CA VAL A 47 -0.81 -7.72 -4.87
C VAL A 47 -1.47 -8.25 -6.14
N ASN A 48 -2.78 -8.44 -6.11
CA ASN A 48 -3.57 -8.96 -7.23
C ASN A 48 -2.99 -10.26 -7.86
N GLY A 49 -2.40 -11.13 -7.02
CA GLY A 49 -1.76 -12.37 -7.45
C GLY A 49 -0.31 -12.22 -7.94
N ASN A 50 0.26 -11.03 -7.97
CA ASN A 50 1.67 -10.79 -8.30
C ASN A 50 2.50 -10.64 -7.02
N THR A 51 3.65 -11.34 -6.98
CA THR A 51 4.60 -11.26 -5.85
C THR A 51 5.54 -10.07 -6.01
N PHE A 52 5.77 -9.36 -4.91
CA PHE A 52 6.66 -8.20 -4.84
C PHE A 52 7.73 -8.40 -3.77
N ASN A 53 8.79 -7.61 -3.85
CA ASN A 53 9.89 -7.66 -2.92
C ASN A 53 9.45 -7.09 -1.55
N GLU A 54 9.68 -7.86 -0.48
CA GLU A 54 9.39 -7.51 0.91
C GLU A 54 10.22 -6.34 1.43
N ARG A 55 11.39 -6.09 0.85
CA ARG A 55 12.34 -5.03 1.28
C ARG A 55 11.75 -3.61 1.29
N TYR A 56 10.62 -3.39 0.60
CA TYR A 56 9.95 -2.09 0.63
C TYR A 56 9.29 -1.78 1.97
N PHE A 57 9.10 -2.78 2.84
CA PHE A 57 8.32 -2.62 4.05
C PHE A 57 9.02 -3.21 5.27
N THR A 58 8.69 -2.63 6.42
CA THR A 58 9.01 -3.24 7.72
C THR A 58 7.79 -3.19 8.63
N ASN A 59 7.70 -4.16 9.54
CA ASN A 59 6.74 -4.11 10.64
C ASN A 59 7.41 -3.41 11.82
N TYR A 60 7.01 -2.17 12.08
CA TYR A 60 7.59 -1.36 13.15
C TYR A 60 7.20 -1.88 14.55
N ASN A 61 5.99 -2.43 14.69
CA ASN A 61 5.49 -2.94 15.96
C ASN A 61 5.47 -4.46 15.99
N ARG A 62 6.66 -5.06 16.00
CA ARG A 62 6.84 -6.52 15.99
C ARG A 62 6.21 -7.16 17.22
N GLY A 63 5.48 -8.24 17.00
CA GLY A 63 4.80 -9.01 18.05
C GLY A 63 3.48 -8.39 18.54
N ALA A 64 3.04 -7.26 17.99
CA ALA A 64 1.70 -6.77 18.22
C ALA A 64 0.67 -7.62 17.45
N LEU A 65 -0.55 -7.69 17.96
CA LEU A 65 -1.67 -8.34 17.27
C LEU A 65 -2.01 -7.58 15.97
N LEU A 66 -1.88 -6.26 15.99
CA LEU A 66 -2.08 -5.40 14.82
C LEU A 66 -0.72 -4.83 14.41
N PRO A 67 -0.12 -5.33 13.31
CA PRO A 67 1.18 -4.87 12.87
C PRO A 67 1.12 -3.46 12.31
N GLU A 68 2.13 -2.68 12.60
CA GLU A 68 2.33 -1.36 12.01
C GLU A 68 3.29 -1.46 10.83
N ILE A 69 2.74 -1.49 9.62
CA ILE A 69 3.51 -1.60 8.38
C ILE A 69 3.92 -0.21 7.94
N VAL A 70 5.22 -0.01 7.76
CA VAL A 70 5.79 1.23 7.26
C VAL A 70 6.69 0.95 6.06
N MET A 71 6.78 1.92 5.15
CA MET A 71 7.67 1.82 4.00
C MET A 71 9.10 2.14 4.41
N VAL A 72 10.05 1.36 3.93
CA VAL A 72 11.47 1.57 4.17
C VAL A 72 11.96 2.72 3.28
N SER A 73 12.63 3.71 3.86
CA SER A 73 13.29 4.78 3.11
C SER A 73 14.69 4.34 2.68
N ASP A 74 15.07 4.65 1.43
CA ASP A 74 16.42 4.42 0.93
C ASP A 74 17.45 5.40 1.52
N LYS A 75 16.98 6.45 2.17
CA LYS A 75 17.85 7.45 2.83
C LYS A 75 17.93 7.13 4.31
N ASN A 76 19.17 7.12 4.84
CA ASN A 76 19.50 7.08 6.26
C ASN A 76 19.04 8.37 6.99
N ASP A 77 17.84 8.84 6.72
CA ASP A 77 17.30 10.02 7.37
C ASP A 77 16.85 9.68 8.79
N GLN A 78 17.53 10.24 9.77
CA GLN A 78 17.21 10.19 11.20
C GLN A 78 15.88 10.91 11.53
N MET A 79 15.04 11.21 10.56
CA MET A 79 13.74 11.83 10.77
C MET A 79 12.70 10.81 11.23
N GLY A 80 12.04 11.12 12.34
CA GLY A 80 11.14 10.26 13.07
C GLY A 80 10.02 9.62 12.23
N VAL A 81 9.69 8.41 12.58
CA VAL A 81 8.74 7.45 11.95
C VAL A 81 7.36 8.04 11.57
N SER A 82 6.94 9.14 12.17
CA SER A 82 5.61 9.71 11.93
C SER A 82 5.41 10.36 10.55
N LEU A 83 6.47 10.71 9.86
CA LEU A 83 6.44 11.32 8.51
C LEU A 83 6.36 10.28 7.38
N TYR A 84 6.68 9.02 7.66
CA TYR A 84 6.81 7.98 6.63
C TYR A 84 5.50 7.29 6.20
N ARG A 85 4.38 7.58 6.82
CA ARG A 85 3.09 6.99 6.43
C ARG A 85 2.61 7.40 5.04
N TYR A 86 3.12 8.53 4.52
CA TYR A 86 2.74 9.08 3.21
C TYR A 86 3.89 9.10 2.20
N PHE A 87 4.99 8.44 2.53
CA PHE A 87 6.17 8.41 1.69
C PHE A 87 6.13 7.18 0.77
N ILE A 88 6.50 7.35 -0.49
CA ILE A 88 6.72 6.25 -1.42
C ILE A 88 8.23 6.02 -1.49
N ASN A 89 8.68 4.77 -1.29
CA ASN A 89 10.06 4.38 -1.52
C ASN A 89 10.53 4.84 -2.91
N GLU A 90 11.74 5.39 -3.01
CA GLU A 90 12.23 6.02 -4.24
C GLU A 90 12.33 5.02 -5.40
N GLU A 91 12.73 3.79 -5.13
CA GLU A 91 12.79 2.74 -6.16
C GLU A 91 11.39 2.39 -6.67
N LEU A 92 10.42 2.23 -5.77
CA LEU A 92 9.03 1.96 -6.13
C LEU A 92 8.42 3.13 -6.92
N LEU A 93 8.66 4.36 -6.50
CA LEU A 93 8.24 5.57 -7.21
C LEU A 93 8.82 5.61 -8.62
N ASN A 94 10.11 5.32 -8.77
CA ASN A 94 10.78 5.28 -10.06
C ASN A 94 10.17 4.20 -10.97
N GLN A 95 9.83 3.02 -10.45
CA GLN A 95 9.14 1.99 -11.23
C GLN A 95 7.79 2.49 -11.75
N ILE A 96 6.97 3.11 -10.90
CA ILE A 96 5.67 3.68 -11.29
C ILE A 96 5.88 4.74 -12.39
N VAL A 97 6.84 5.64 -12.22
CA VAL A 97 7.19 6.68 -13.19
C VAL A 97 7.56 6.08 -14.54
N GLN A 98 8.40 5.02 -14.57
CA GLN A 98 8.82 4.38 -15.82
C GLN A 98 7.64 3.76 -16.59
N TYR A 99 6.69 3.13 -15.91
CA TYR A 99 5.48 2.62 -16.57
C TYR A 99 4.58 3.75 -17.06
N LEU A 100 4.36 4.78 -16.26
CA LEU A 100 3.55 5.95 -16.61
C LEU A 100 4.17 6.77 -17.76
N LYS A 101 5.49 6.80 -17.89
CA LYS A 101 6.22 7.52 -18.94
C LYS A 101 5.82 7.06 -20.35
N ARG A 102 5.39 5.82 -20.51
CA ARG A 102 4.88 5.28 -21.78
C ARG A 102 3.65 6.02 -22.31
N TYR A 103 2.90 6.67 -21.44
CA TYR A 103 1.72 7.47 -21.80
C TYR A 103 2.05 8.96 -21.96
N SER A 104 3.30 9.36 -21.73
CA SER A 104 3.76 10.74 -21.82
C SER A 104 4.54 11.02 -23.09
N ASN A 105 4.73 12.30 -23.42
CA ASN A 105 5.64 12.71 -24.48
C ASN A 105 7.10 12.51 -24.03
N SER A 106 8.01 12.27 -24.97
CA SER A 106 9.44 12.04 -24.73
C SER A 106 10.11 13.12 -23.87
N ASN A 107 9.64 14.36 -23.96
CA ASN A 107 10.17 15.51 -23.22
C ASN A 107 9.61 15.67 -21.81
N THR A 108 8.67 14.81 -21.38
CA THR A 108 8.10 14.90 -20.03
C THR A 108 9.15 14.46 -19.02
N LYS A 109 9.46 15.33 -18.06
CA LYS A 109 10.45 15.03 -16.99
C LYS A 109 9.85 14.06 -15.98
N ASP A 110 10.63 13.11 -15.52
CA ASP A 110 10.23 12.10 -14.52
C ASP A 110 9.67 12.75 -13.25
N ARG A 111 10.28 13.85 -12.76
CA ARG A 111 9.80 14.63 -11.63
C ARG A 111 8.37 15.15 -11.78
N THR A 112 7.95 15.46 -13.01
CA THR A 112 6.57 15.93 -13.30
C THR A 112 5.58 14.80 -13.15
N ILE A 113 5.95 13.58 -13.58
CA ILE A 113 5.14 12.39 -13.41
C ILE A 113 5.09 12.01 -11.91
N ALA A 114 6.25 11.98 -11.26
CA ALA A 114 6.35 11.65 -9.83
C ALA A 114 5.47 12.56 -8.96
N ALA A 115 5.40 13.86 -9.25
CA ALA A 115 4.56 14.80 -8.51
C ALA A 115 3.06 14.51 -8.57
N GLY A 116 2.60 13.74 -9.57
CA GLY A 116 1.21 13.33 -9.71
C GLY A 116 0.87 12.00 -9.04
N ILE A 117 1.86 11.27 -8.54
CA ILE A 117 1.64 9.96 -7.92
C ILE A 117 1.37 10.17 -6.42
N ARG A 118 0.24 9.65 -5.95
CA ARG A 118 -0.17 9.71 -4.55
C ARG A 118 -0.50 8.33 -4.02
N PRO A 119 0.04 7.92 -2.86
CA PRO A 119 -0.20 6.60 -2.27
C PRO A 119 -1.60 6.44 -1.66
N GLU A 120 -2.43 7.48 -1.70
CA GLU A 120 -3.78 7.50 -1.12
C GLU A 120 -4.85 6.96 -2.10
N LEU A 121 -4.43 6.41 -3.23
CA LEU A 121 -5.33 5.95 -4.28
C LEU A 121 -5.86 4.55 -3.98
N PHE A 122 -6.95 4.50 -3.25
CA PHE A 122 -7.70 3.27 -3.03
C PHE A 122 -8.89 3.21 -3.97
N GLY A 123 -9.20 2.01 -4.45
CA GLY A 123 -10.38 1.81 -5.23
C GLY A 123 -10.24 0.62 -6.17
N SER A 124 -11.21 0.47 -7.07
CA SER A 124 -11.13 -0.49 -8.15
C SER A 124 -10.05 -0.09 -9.18
N HIS A 125 -9.61 -1.03 -9.98
CA HIS A 125 -8.72 -0.77 -11.12
C HIS A 125 -9.21 0.40 -11.98
N LYS A 126 -10.53 0.45 -12.22
CA LYS A 126 -11.16 1.53 -12.99
C LYS A 126 -11.08 2.89 -12.28
N GLU A 127 -11.22 2.91 -10.97
CA GLU A 127 -11.13 4.16 -10.19
C GLU A 127 -9.70 4.68 -10.14
N VAL A 128 -8.71 3.79 -9.99
CA VAL A 128 -7.29 4.16 -10.05
C VAL A 128 -6.97 4.78 -11.42
N LEU A 129 -7.35 4.13 -12.52
CA LEU A 129 -7.14 4.67 -13.87
C LEU A 129 -7.85 6.03 -14.04
N LYS A 130 -9.10 6.15 -13.62
CA LYS A 130 -9.86 7.43 -13.66
C LYS A 130 -9.16 8.53 -12.86
N HIS A 131 -8.59 8.18 -11.70
CA HIS A 131 -7.84 9.16 -10.91
C HIS A 131 -6.58 9.62 -11.64
N LEU A 132 -5.79 8.69 -12.20
CA LEU A 132 -4.61 9.02 -12.99
C LEU A 132 -4.95 9.93 -14.18
N THR A 133 -6.06 9.67 -14.88
CA THR A 133 -6.51 10.52 -16.02
C THR A 133 -6.92 11.92 -15.58
N ASN A 134 -7.40 12.08 -14.35
CA ASN A 134 -7.84 13.37 -13.82
C ASN A 134 -6.75 14.12 -13.02
N THR A 135 -5.58 13.52 -12.84
CA THR A 135 -4.47 14.14 -12.09
C THR A 135 -3.95 15.37 -12.82
N THR A 136 -4.20 16.55 -12.24
CA THR A 136 -3.84 17.85 -12.85
C THR A 136 -2.32 18.08 -12.93
N ALA A 137 -1.53 17.41 -12.09
CA ALA A 137 -0.07 17.44 -12.16
C ALA A 137 0.48 16.77 -13.45
N PHE A 138 -0.30 15.90 -14.11
CA PHE A 138 0.11 15.28 -15.35
C PHE A 138 -0.12 16.21 -16.55
N PRO A 139 0.80 16.24 -17.51
CA PRO A 139 0.59 16.96 -18.77
C PRO A 139 -0.70 16.52 -19.49
N GLU A 140 -1.37 17.45 -20.16
CA GLU A 140 -2.63 17.18 -20.84
C GLU A 140 -2.52 16.01 -21.86
N GLY A 141 -1.41 15.97 -22.64
CA GLY A 141 -1.16 14.87 -23.59
C GLY A 141 -1.09 13.52 -22.92
N MET A 142 -0.45 13.43 -21.73
CA MET A 142 -0.37 12.22 -20.95
C MET A 142 -1.75 11.79 -20.45
N ARG A 143 -2.55 12.72 -19.92
CA ARG A 143 -3.92 12.45 -19.47
C ARG A 143 -4.82 11.95 -20.62
N LYS A 144 -4.69 12.54 -21.83
CA LYS A 144 -5.40 12.08 -23.02
C LYS A 144 -5.00 10.65 -23.41
N ASN A 145 -3.71 10.31 -23.31
CA ASN A 145 -3.24 8.96 -23.62
C ASN A 145 -3.72 7.94 -22.57
N LEU A 146 -3.64 8.27 -21.28
CA LEU A 146 -4.18 7.43 -20.20
C LEU A 146 -5.69 7.21 -20.35
N ASN A 147 -6.44 8.23 -20.77
CA ASN A 147 -7.89 8.10 -20.98
C ASN A 147 -8.28 7.16 -22.15
N LYS A 148 -7.34 6.87 -23.05
CA LYS A 148 -7.52 5.90 -24.15
C LYS A 148 -7.10 4.48 -23.73
N ALA A 149 -6.39 4.34 -22.62
CA ALA A 149 -5.92 3.04 -22.15
C ALA A 149 -7.07 2.22 -21.58
N SER A 150 -7.01 0.90 -21.77
CA SER A 150 -7.93 -0.03 -21.14
C SER A 150 -7.43 -0.42 -19.75
N VAL A 151 -8.34 -0.70 -18.83
CA VAL A 151 -8.01 -1.32 -17.54
C VAL A 151 -7.38 -2.70 -17.69
N ASP A 152 -7.63 -3.36 -18.84
CA ASP A 152 -7.07 -4.68 -19.15
C ASP A 152 -5.66 -4.61 -19.75
N ASP A 153 -5.17 -3.42 -20.09
CA ASP A 153 -3.81 -3.21 -20.57
C ASP A 153 -2.80 -3.64 -19.49
N GLU A 154 -1.83 -4.46 -19.87
CA GLU A 154 -0.82 -5.01 -18.96
C GLU A 154 0.00 -3.94 -18.25
N ASN A 155 0.29 -2.81 -18.92
CA ASN A 155 0.99 -1.71 -18.26
C ASN A 155 0.10 -1.01 -17.24
N ILE A 156 -1.21 -0.86 -17.53
CA ILE A 156 -2.17 -0.28 -16.57
C ILE A 156 -2.33 -1.19 -15.37
N LYS A 157 -2.45 -2.50 -15.57
CA LYS A 157 -2.47 -3.48 -14.46
C LYS A 157 -1.22 -3.36 -13.60
N LYS A 158 -0.04 -3.27 -14.24
CA LYS A 158 1.22 -3.14 -13.51
C LYS A 158 1.34 -1.83 -12.74
N ILE A 159 0.92 -0.71 -13.34
CA ILE A 159 0.85 0.60 -12.65
C ILE A 159 -0.09 0.50 -11.44
N ASN A 160 -1.24 -0.11 -11.63
CA ASN A 160 -2.22 -0.29 -10.57
C ASN A 160 -1.66 -1.11 -9.40
N ASP A 161 -1.03 -2.26 -9.67
CA ASP A 161 -0.41 -3.10 -8.65
C ASP A 161 0.66 -2.34 -7.85
N LEU A 162 1.50 -1.56 -8.54
CA LEU A 162 2.53 -0.75 -7.91
C LEU A 162 1.93 0.39 -7.05
N ILE A 163 0.81 0.98 -7.47
CA ILE A 163 0.09 1.99 -6.68
C ILE A 163 -0.55 1.35 -5.44
N VAL A 164 -1.17 0.17 -5.58
CA VAL A 164 -1.70 -0.58 -4.43
C VAL A 164 -0.56 -0.92 -3.47
N LEU A 165 0.55 -1.42 -3.99
CA LEU A 165 1.74 -1.72 -3.20
C LEU A 165 2.21 -0.48 -2.43
N ALA A 166 2.32 0.68 -3.08
CA ALA A 166 2.69 1.93 -2.43
C ALA A 166 1.69 2.39 -1.36
N SER A 167 0.44 1.97 -1.48
CA SER A 167 -0.65 2.36 -0.58
C SER A 167 -0.81 1.43 0.64
N ILE A 168 -0.12 0.28 0.67
CA ILE A 168 -0.24 -0.70 1.77
C ILE A 168 -0.10 -0.08 3.16
N PRO A 169 0.90 0.77 3.47
CA PRO A 169 1.02 1.36 4.81
C PRO A 169 -0.20 2.18 5.23
N THR A 170 -0.74 2.96 4.31
CA THR A 170 -1.94 3.79 4.55
C THR A 170 -3.17 2.92 4.76
N ILE A 171 -3.36 1.89 3.92
CA ILE A 171 -4.47 0.93 4.06
C ILE A 171 -4.37 0.20 5.39
N MET A 172 -3.19 -0.30 5.75
CA MET A 172 -2.98 -1.01 7.01
C MET A 172 -3.22 -0.12 8.22
N SER A 173 -2.76 1.14 8.18
CA SER A 173 -3.05 2.12 9.23
C SER A 173 -4.56 2.34 9.41
N PHE A 174 -5.30 2.45 8.30
CA PHE A 174 -6.74 2.58 8.33
C PHE A 174 -7.42 1.34 8.91
N VAL A 175 -7.11 0.15 8.39
CA VAL A 175 -7.68 -1.13 8.84
C VAL A 175 -7.41 -1.37 10.32
N CYS A 176 -6.16 -1.22 10.75
CA CYS A 176 -5.78 -1.39 12.15
C CYS A 176 -6.44 -0.34 13.06
N GLY A 177 -6.56 0.90 12.57
CA GLY A 177 -7.24 1.99 13.29
C GLY A 177 -8.73 1.70 13.50
N GLN A 178 -9.42 1.21 12.48
CA GLN A 178 -10.83 0.81 12.59
C GLN A 178 -11.01 -0.34 13.59
N ILE A 179 -10.20 -1.39 13.48
CA ILE A 179 -10.25 -2.50 14.44
C ILE A 179 -10.01 -1.99 15.86
N THR A 180 -9.01 -1.13 16.06
CA THR A 180 -8.72 -0.57 17.38
C THR A 180 -9.89 0.25 17.93
N SER A 181 -10.57 1.03 17.08
CA SER A 181 -11.71 1.85 17.50
C SER A 181 -12.93 1.03 17.90
N GLU A 182 -13.20 -0.07 17.21
CA GLU A 182 -14.31 -0.99 17.51
C GLU A 182 -14.07 -1.81 18.78
N PHE A 183 -12.81 -2.11 19.09
CA PHE A 183 -12.42 -2.90 20.25
C PHE A 183 -11.86 -2.05 21.42
N THR A 184 -12.31 -0.79 21.55
CA THR A 184 -11.98 0.06 22.70
C THR A 184 -12.46 -0.60 23.99
N GLY A 185 -11.55 -1.15 24.76
CA GLY A 185 -11.86 -1.90 26.01
C GLY A 185 -11.32 -3.32 26.06
N VAL A 186 -10.92 -3.91 24.96
CA VAL A 186 -10.20 -5.17 24.92
C VAL A 186 -8.74 -4.91 25.29
N ARG A 187 -8.40 -5.10 26.56
CA ARG A 187 -7.00 -5.08 27.00
C ARG A 187 -6.37 -6.41 26.61
N TYR A 188 -5.45 -6.39 25.66
CA TYR A 188 -4.58 -7.51 25.39
C TYR A 188 -3.63 -7.67 26.58
N SER A 189 -3.90 -8.63 27.46
CA SER A 189 -2.92 -9.04 28.47
C SER A 189 -1.88 -9.93 27.77
N LYS A 190 -0.64 -9.46 27.67
CA LYS A 190 0.47 -10.36 27.31
C LYS A 190 0.40 -11.56 28.24
N PRO A 191 0.45 -12.80 27.74
CA PRO A 191 0.57 -13.94 28.64
C PRO A 191 1.81 -13.74 29.51
N LEU A 192 1.61 -13.72 30.83
CA LEU A 192 2.70 -13.73 31.77
C LEU A 192 3.56 -14.94 31.42
N ARG A 193 4.80 -14.71 30.97
CA ARG A 193 5.79 -15.79 30.97
C ARG A 193 6.03 -16.18 32.41
N LEU A 194 5.38 -17.23 32.86
CA LEU A 194 5.84 -17.94 34.01
C LEU A 194 7.22 -18.50 33.64
N ASN A 195 8.27 -17.87 34.14
CA ASN A 195 9.58 -18.48 34.15
C ASN A 195 9.42 -19.76 35.00
N ALA A 196 9.37 -20.92 34.35
CA ALA A 196 9.62 -22.18 35.01
C ALA A 196 11.12 -22.18 35.33
N GLU A 197 11.43 -22.09 36.65
CA GLU A 197 12.73 -22.45 37.19
C GLU A 197 12.98 -23.94 36.96
#